data_b4dbe464fde8cfb23774e10d11e621c1
#
_entry.id   b4dbe464fde8cfb23774e10d11e621c1
#
_cell.length_a   1.000
_cell.length_b   1.000
_cell.length_c   1.000
_cell.angle_alpha   90.00
_cell.angle_beta   90.00
_cell.angle_gamma   90.00
#
_symmetry.space_group_name_H-M   'P 1'
#
loop_
_entity.id
_entity.type
_entity.pdbx_description
1 polymer ?
#
loop_
_entity_poly.entity_id
_entity_poly.type
_entity_poly.pdbx_seq_one_letter_code
_entity_poly.pdbx_strand_id
1 'polypeptide(L)'
;GDVYKRQIKTLAGEITSFDVFGGIGISAATAFAKAAKSSYDFEKEFRKNMLEVATISTQVTDDMTGFMNQVMSITQEIPIKAPEAAKALYSIVSAGHDGADGMKILEVSAKAAVGGLTETETAADAITTILNAYKMSAEEAGTVSDQLFTTVRLGKTTFGELGASIAQVAPIAAAYGISIDQVLGAVASLTKQGTPTAQAMTQIRAVIQGTAGELGDAAFQGRTFQEALQLIYEKAGGPASKMKEMLGTDEGLAATLALTGKNAKAAANDLGELQGSLGATEAAFEKMADAADNQLTLLANNVQAYLRPMGERILKEVSDIAKAFNEAFENNDIEGTISRVEALVKNAAGAFLSYKTAILLVQVAQRSYIKTSALSRLATIQHTTATALLT
;
A
#
# COMPACT_ATOMS: atom_id res chain seq x y z
N GLY A 1 2.63 34.64 26.14
CA GLY A 1 2.15 35.06 24.81
C GLY A 1 3.13 35.98 24.08
N ASP A 2 3.65 37.00 24.75
CA ASP A 2 4.46 38.04 24.09
C ASP A 2 5.95 37.69 23.93
N VAL A 3 6.49 36.91 24.84
CA VAL A 3 7.90 36.41 24.72
C VAL A 3 8.06 35.50 23.51
N TYR A 4 7.09 34.64 23.25
CA TYR A 4 7.07 33.73 22.11
C TYR A 4 6.93 34.46 20.77
N LYS A 5 6.06 35.49 20.73
CA LYS A 5 5.92 36.35 19.54
C LYS A 5 7.18 37.19 19.29
N ARG A 6 7.90 37.63 20.34
CA ARG A 6 9.17 38.36 20.19
C ARG A 6 10.29 37.44 19.69
N GLN A 7 10.41 36.22 20.22
CA GLN A 7 11.41 35.27 19.76
C GLN A 7 11.20 34.83 18.31
N ILE A 8 9.95 34.53 17.90
CA ILE A 8 9.60 34.28 16.51
C ILE A 8 9.88 35.48 15.62
N LYS A 9 9.61 36.69 16.10
CA LYS A 9 9.88 37.94 15.37
C LYS A 9 11.37 38.23 15.22
N THR A 10 12.19 37.93 16.23
CA THR A 10 13.66 38.03 16.17
C THR A 10 14.24 36.98 15.22
N LEU A 11 13.76 35.72 15.28
CA LEU A 11 14.14 34.68 14.32
C LEU A 11 13.71 35.03 12.90
N ALA A 12 12.53 35.58 12.70
CA ALA A 12 12.03 36.06 11.42
C ALA A 12 12.85 37.25 10.91
N GLY A 13 13.30 38.13 11.79
CA GLY A 13 14.15 39.30 11.45
C GLY A 13 15.57 38.91 11.00
N GLU A 14 16.15 37.85 11.59
CA GLU A 14 17.46 37.32 11.17
C GLU A 14 17.40 36.54 9.86
N ILE A 15 16.24 35.99 9.50
CA ILE A 15 15.98 35.23 8.28
C ILE A 15 15.68 36.15 7.09
N THR A 16 15.12 37.35 7.31
CA THR A 16 14.82 38.33 6.25
C THR A 16 16.04 38.96 5.59
N SER A 17 17.26 38.78 6.12
CA SER A 17 18.50 39.23 5.46
C SER A 17 18.95 38.33 4.28
N PHE A 18 18.19 37.28 3.93
CA PHE A 18 18.43 36.40 2.78
C PHE A 18 17.48 36.69 1.61
N ASP A 19 17.32 37.96 1.27
CA ASP A 19 16.57 38.40 0.09
C ASP A 19 17.44 38.27 -1.17
N VAL A 20 17.49 37.10 -1.80
CA VAL A 20 18.21 36.89 -3.07
C VAL A 20 17.30 36.53 -4.25
N PHE A 21 15.99 36.31 -4.05
CA PHE A 21 15.06 36.07 -5.16
C PHE A 21 13.79 36.91 -4.99
N GLY A 22 13.82 38.10 -5.56
CA GLY A 22 12.64 38.93 -5.73
C GLY A 22 11.59 38.22 -6.57
N GLY A 23 10.38 38.04 -6.02
CA GLY A 23 9.19 37.68 -6.80
C GLY A 23 8.20 36.69 -6.18
N ILE A 24 8.56 35.91 -5.17
CA ILE A 24 7.62 35.02 -4.47
C ILE A 24 7.60 35.44 -3.01
N GLY A 25 6.54 36.12 -2.59
CA GLY A 25 6.39 36.75 -1.26
C GLY A 25 6.18 35.80 -0.07
N ILE A 26 6.94 34.70 -0.02
CA ILE A 26 6.96 33.77 1.11
C ILE A 26 8.30 33.95 1.82
N SER A 27 8.30 34.51 3.03
CA SER A 27 9.52 34.61 3.84
C SER A 27 10.10 33.21 4.15
N ALA A 28 11.43 33.07 4.18
CA ALA A 28 12.10 31.82 4.55
C ALA A 28 11.58 31.24 5.88
N ALA A 29 11.18 32.10 6.82
CA ALA A 29 10.56 31.70 8.08
C ALA A 29 9.19 31.01 7.89
N THR A 30 8.38 31.48 6.96
CA THR A 30 7.08 30.88 6.65
C THR A 30 7.24 29.53 5.96
N ALA A 31 8.17 29.41 5.04
CA ALA A 31 8.48 28.16 4.36
C ALA A 31 9.01 27.10 5.35
N PHE A 32 9.92 27.51 6.23
CA PHE A 32 10.45 26.65 7.28
C PHE A 32 9.35 26.19 8.26
N ALA A 33 8.48 27.11 8.71
CA ALA A 33 7.36 26.74 9.57
C ALA A 33 6.38 25.76 8.91
N LYS A 34 6.16 25.89 7.59
CA LYS A 34 5.35 24.93 6.81
C LYS A 34 6.05 23.58 6.71
N ALA A 35 7.35 23.54 6.43
CA ALA A 35 8.12 22.31 6.37
C ALA A 35 8.16 21.58 7.72
N ALA A 36 8.36 22.32 8.81
CA ALA A 36 8.33 21.79 10.17
C ALA A 36 6.97 21.21 10.53
N LYS A 37 5.89 21.95 10.20
CA LYS A 37 4.52 21.48 10.41
C LYS A 37 4.22 20.22 9.57
N SER A 38 4.59 20.24 8.29
CA SER A 38 4.40 19.08 7.40
C SER A 38 5.14 17.85 7.91
N SER A 39 6.39 18.00 8.34
CA SER A 39 7.18 16.91 8.91
C SER A 39 6.61 16.40 10.24
N TYR A 40 6.12 17.29 11.10
CA TYR A 40 5.45 16.92 12.35
C TYR A 40 4.14 16.15 12.08
N ASP A 41 3.29 16.68 11.20
CA ASP A 41 2.00 16.04 10.87
C ASP A 41 2.24 14.65 10.23
N PHE A 42 3.21 14.55 9.34
CA PHE A 42 3.64 13.29 8.74
C PHE A 42 4.13 12.29 9.80
N GLU A 43 5.09 12.67 10.63
CA GLU A 43 5.66 11.76 11.65
C GLU A 43 4.61 11.32 12.66
N LYS A 44 3.71 12.25 13.06
CA LYS A 44 2.60 11.96 13.97
C LYS A 44 1.66 10.89 13.38
N GLU A 45 1.27 11.04 12.12
CA GLU A 45 0.37 10.09 11.45
C GLU A 45 1.07 8.76 11.21
N PHE A 46 2.28 8.78 10.65
CA PHE A 46 3.04 7.59 10.36
C PHE A 46 3.33 6.78 11.63
N ARG A 47 3.81 7.45 12.68
CA ARG A 47 4.07 6.81 13.97
C ARG A 47 2.81 6.25 14.62
N LYS A 48 1.68 6.96 14.49
CA LYS A 48 0.40 6.45 14.99
C LYS A 48 0.03 5.13 14.31
N ASN A 49 0.08 5.07 12.98
CA ASN A 49 -0.25 3.86 12.23
C ASN A 49 0.74 2.72 12.53
N MET A 50 2.03 3.02 12.72
CA MET A 50 3.01 2.01 13.15
C MET A 50 2.80 1.54 14.59
N LEU A 51 2.30 2.41 15.49
CA LEU A 51 1.88 2.00 16.83
C LEU A 51 0.67 1.05 16.79
N GLU A 52 -0.26 1.25 15.86
CA GLU A 52 -1.36 0.32 15.63
C GLU A 52 -0.82 -1.06 15.22
N VAL A 53 0.16 -1.14 14.31
CA VAL A 53 0.85 -2.40 13.96
C VAL A 53 1.52 -3.02 15.19
N ALA A 54 2.21 -2.23 16.01
CA ALA A 54 2.87 -2.69 17.22
C ALA A 54 1.89 -3.29 18.25
N THR A 55 0.60 -2.91 18.23
CA THR A 55 -0.40 -3.54 19.13
C THR A 55 -0.65 -5.01 18.84
N ILE A 56 -0.33 -5.49 17.63
CA ILE A 56 -0.58 -6.86 17.17
C ILE A 56 0.69 -7.59 16.71
N SER A 57 1.86 -6.93 16.75
CA SER A 57 3.17 -7.48 16.39
C SER A 57 4.18 -7.25 17.51
N THR A 58 4.71 -8.34 18.06
CA THR A 58 5.84 -8.25 19.00
C THR A 58 7.13 -7.83 18.30
N GLN A 59 7.36 -8.25 17.05
CA GLN A 59 8.55 -7.88 16.29
C GLN A 59 8.59 -6.37 16.01
N VAL A 60 7.47 -5.77 15.62
CA VAL A 60 7.37 -4.31 15.43
C VAL A 60 7.48 -3.58 16.77
N THR A 61 6.96 -4.13 17.86
CA THR A 61 7.11 -3.56 19.21
C THR A 61 8.57 -3.51 19.63
N ASP A 62 9.32 -4.58 19.39
CA ASP A 62 10.72 -4.72 19.79
C ASP A 62 11.67 -3.84 18.96
N ASP A 63 11.39 -3.66 17.66
CA ASP A 63 12.17 -2.82 16.73
C ASP A 63 11.31 -1.90 15.87
N MET A 64 10.49 -1.10 16.50
CA MET A 64 9.61 -0.15 15.79
C MET A 64 10.39 0.80 14.86
N THR A 65 11.57 1.24 15.28
CA THR A 65 12.39 2.16 14.47
C THR A 65 12.91 1.48 13.21
N GLY A 66 13.36 0.24 13.30
CA GLY A 66 13.80 -0.57 12.17
C GLY A 66 12.68 -0.78 11.16
N PHE A 67 11.50 -1.18 11.62
CA PHE A 67 10.34 -1.36 10.75
C PHE A 67 9.87 -0.04 10.11
N MET A 68 9.83 1.06 10.85
CA MET A 68 9.54 2.38 10.28
C MET A 68 10.54 2.76 9.18
N ASN A 69 11.83 2.47 9.35
CA ASN A 69 12.85 2.74 8.33
C ASN A 69 12.66 1.84 7.09
N GLN A 70 12.30 0.56 7.27
CA GLN A 70 12.00 -0.34 6.15
C GLN A 70 10.78 0.14 5.35
N VAL A 71 9.69 0.53 6.03
CA VAL A 71 8.51 1.11 5.37
C VAL A 71 8.90 2.38 4.59
N MET A 72 9.70 3.27 5.20
CA MET A 72 10.19 4.46 4.50
C MET A 72 11.03 4.11 3.26
N SER A 73 11.89 3.09 3.33
CA SER A 73 12.69 2.64 2.19
C SER A 73 11.79 2.19 1.02
N ILE A 74 10.75 1.39 1.31
CA ILE A 74 9.77 0.97 0.29
C ILE A 74 9.13 2.21 -0.38
N THR A 75 8.73 3.21 0.40
CA THR A 75 8.04 4.39 -0.15
C THR A 75 8.96 5.36 -0.88
N GLN A 76 10.27 5.23 -0.74
CA GLN A 76 11.24 5.97 -1.54
C GLN A 76 11.43 5.38 -2.95
N GLU A 77 11.11 4.11 -3.13
CA GLU A 77 11.19 3.39 -4.41
C GLU A 77 9.82 3.23 -5.08
N ILE A 78 8.77 3.07 -4.27
CA ILE A 78 7.40 2.86 -4.73
C ILE A 78 6.54 4.08 -4.35
N PRO A 79 5.81 4.71 -5.29
CA PRO A 79 5.09 5.97 -5.07
C PRO A 79 3.79 5.80 -4.27
N ILE A 80 3.89 5.26 -3.06
CA ILE A 80 2.83 5.22 -2.04
C ILE A 80 3.26 6.02 -0.81
N LYS A 81 2.32 6.48 0.01
CA LYS A 81 2.65 7.25 1.22
C LYS A 81 2.97 6.32 2.40
N ALA A 82 3.97 6.66 3.22
CA ALA A 82 4.34 5.84 4.37
C ALA A 82 3.21 5.59 5.38
N PRO A 83 2.32 6.55 5.70
CA PRO A 83 1.17 6.26 6.54
C PRO A 83 0.19 5.24 5.92
N GLU A 84 0.01 5.24 4.59
CA GLU A 84 -0.82 4.27 3.86
C GLU A 84 -0.14 2.89 3.86
N ALA A 85 1.17 2.83 3.66
CA ALA A 85 1.96 1.60 3.76
C ALA A 85 1.87 0.97 5.18
N ALA A 86 1.89 1.80 6.23
CA ALA A 86 1.74 1.32 7.60
C ALA A 86 0.34 0.73 7.87
N LYS A 87 -0.73 1.29 7.28
CA LYS A 87 -2.08 0.71 7.37
C LYS A 87 -2.15 -0.65 6.66
N ALA A 88 -1.58 -0.74 5.45
CA ALA A 88 -1.50 -2.01 4.74
C ALA A 88 -0.68 -3.05 5.53
N LEU A 89 0.41 -2.64 6.19
CA LEU A 89 1.19 -3.52 7.07
C LEU A 89 0.33 -4.03 8.25
N TYR A 90 -0.53 -3.19 8.83
CA TYR A 90 -1.47 -3.64 9.87
C TYR A 90 -2.38 -4.77 9.36
N SER A 91 -2.98 -4.61 8.18
CA SER A 91 -3.83 -5.65 7.57
C SER A 91 -3.04 -6.93 7.29
N ILE A 92 -1.81 -6.82 6.80
CA ILE A 92 -0.91 -7.96 6.53
C ILE A 92 -0.57 -8.72 7.82
N VAL A 93 -0.19 -8.01 8.88
CA VAL A 93 0.12 -8.61 10.19
C VAL A 93 -1.13 -9.23 10.81
N SER A 94 -2.28 -8.56 10.70
CA SER A 94 -3.58 -9.08 11.15
C SER A 94 -3.99 -10.36 10.41
N ALA A 95 -3.56 -10.52 9.15
CA ALA A 95 -3.74 -11.75 8.37
C ALA A 95 -2.76 -12.88 8.76
N GLY A 96 -1.85 -12.65 9.70
CA GLY A 96 -0.91 -13.63 10.24
C GLY A 96 0.50 -13.58 9.62
N HIS A 97 0.82 -12.58 8.81
CA HIS A 97 2.13 -12.42 8.19
C HIS A 97 2.90 -11.29 8.88
N ASP A 98 3.75 -11.64 9.85
CA ASP A 98 4.52 -10.68 10.65
C ASP A 98 6.00 -10.61 10.21
N GLY A 99 6.73 -9.61 10.67
CA GLY A 99 8.16 -9.47 10.47
C GLY A 99 8.58 -9.34 9.00
N ALA A 100 9.59 -10.10 8.61
CA ALA A 100 10.16 -10.08 7.25
C ALA A 100 9.14 -10.49 6.17
N ASP A 101 8.28 -11.47 6.47
CA ASP A 101 7.23 -11.93 5.57
C ASP A 101 6.20 -10.81 5.33
N GLY A 102 5.80 -10.10 6.39
CA GLY A 102 4.91 -8.95 6.29
C GLY A 102 5.48 -7.82 5.45
N MET A 103 6.78 -7.52 5.62
CA MET A 103 7.46 -6.50 4.82
C MET A 103 7.55 -6.88 3.33
N LYS A 104 7.81 -8.15 3.02
CA LYS A 104 7.84 -8.66 1.66
C LYS A 104 6.47 -8.56 0.98
N ILE A 105 5.41 -8.96 1.67
CA ILE A 105 4.04 -8.83 1.16
C ILE A 105 3.67 -7.36 0.98
N LEU A 106 4.11 -6.47 1.90
CA LEU A 106 3.88 -5.03 1.78
C LEU A 106 4.50 -4.45 0.50
N GLU A 107 5.76 -4.81 0.19
CA GLU A 107 6.43 -4.34 -1.04
C GLU A 107 5.66 -4.78 -2.29
N VAL A 108 5.28 -6.06 -2.37
CA VAL A 108 4.49 -6.59 -3.49
C VAL A 108 3.14 -5.90 -3.59
N SER A 109 2.45 -5.70 -2.47
CA SER A 109 1.14 -5.03 -2.41
C SER A 109 1.23 -3.57 -2.83
N ALA A 110 2.33 -2.88 -2.48
CA ALA A 110 2.59 -1.51 -2.90
C ALA A 110 2.79 -1.39 -4.42
N LYS A 111 3.58 -2.28 -5.02
CA LYS A 111 3.73 -2.36 -6.49
C LYS A 111 2.42 -2.68 -7.18
N ALA A 112 1.66 -3.63 -6.62
CA ALA A 112 0.34 -4.00 -7.12
C ALA A 112 -0.65 -2.84 -7.06
N ALA A 113 -0.63 -2.05 -5.99
CA ALA A 113 -1.51 -0.89 -5.83
C ALA A 113 -1.23 0.19 -6.89
N VAL A 114 0.04 0.50 -7.12
CA VAL A 114 0.45 1.50 -8.12
C VAL A 114 0.10 1.03 -9.54
N GLY A 115 0.48 -0.20 -9.90
CA GLY A 115 0.19 -0.76 -11.23
C GLY A 115 -1.29 -1.02 -11.46
N GLY A 116 -2.04 -1.44 -10.43
CA GLY A 116 -3.45 -1.80 -10.48
C GLY A 116 -4.44 -0.65 -10.20
N LEU A 117 -3.94 0.56 -9.93
CA LEU A 117 -4.74 1.75 -9.59
C LEU A 117 -5.72 1.45 -8.43
N THR A 118 -5.21 0.86 -7.36
CA THR A 118 -5.97 0.53 -6.16
C THR A 118 -5.23 0.96 -4.90
N GLU A 119 -5.88 0.87 -3.74
CA GLU A 119 -5.25 1.13 -2.43
C GLU A 119 -4.29 -0.01 -2.07
N THR A 120 -3.17 0.31 -1.39
CA THR A 120 -2.18 -0.69 -0.95
C THR A 120 -2.81 -1.72 0.00
N GLU A 121 -3.72 -1.29 0.88
CA GLU A 121 -4.47 -2.15 1.79
C GLU A 121 -5.35 -3.15 1.02
N THR A 122 -6.07 -2.70 -0.02
CA THR A 122 -6.90 -3.58 -0.85
C THR A 122 -6.07 -4.63 -1.60
N ALA A 123 -4.90 -4.24 -2.10
CA ALA A 123 -3.96 -5.18 -2.72
C ALA A 123 -3.42 -6.19 -1.70
N ALA A 124 -3.07 -5.74 -0.50
CA ALA A 124 -2.61 -6.59 0.60
C ALA A 124 -3.67 -7.60 1.03
N ASP A 125 -4.93 -7.17 1.17
CA ASP A 125 -6.06 -8.04 1.54
C ASP A 125 -6.30 -9.12 0.48
N ALA A 126 -6.24 -8.77 -0.81
CA ALA A 126 -6.38 -9.74 -1.89
C ALA A 126 -5.27 -10.80 -1.86
N ILE A 127 -4.02 -10.35 -1.73
CA ILE A 127 -2.83 -11.23 -1.73
C ILE A 127 -2.85 -12.12 -0.50
N THR A 128 -3.00 -11.57 0.71
CA THR A 128 -3.01 -12.35 1.96
C THR A 128 -4.18 -13.32 2.04
N THR A 129 -5.36 -12.96 1.52
CA THR A 129 -6.51 -13.87 1.43
C THR A 129 -6.18 -15.12 0.61
N ILE A 130 -5.52 -14.94 -0.54
CA ILE A 130 -5.12 -16.06 -1.40
C ILE A 130 -4.01 -16.88 -0.72
N LEU A 131 -2.95 -16.23 -0.20
CA LEU A 131 -1.86 -16.91 0.50
C LEU A 131 -2.40 -17.79 1.63
N ASN A 132 -3.29 -17.24 2.46
CA ASN A 132 -3.87 -17.97 3.59
C ASN A 132 -4.80 -19.11 3.14
N ALA A 133 -5.66 -18.86 2.14
CA ALA A 133 -6.59 -19.88 1.65
C ALA A 133 -5.86 -21.10 1.06
N TYR A 134 -4.76 -20.87 0.35
CA TYR A 134 -3.97 -21.91 -0.31
C TYR A 134 -2.75 -22.36 0.51
N LYS A 135 -2.55 -21.81 1.72
CA LYS A 135 -1.39 -22.10 2.59
C LYS A 135 -0.06 -21.84 1.90
N MET A 136 -0.02 -20.79 1.11
CA MET A 136 1.17 -20.33 0.40
C MET A 136 2.06 -19.50 1.32
N SER A 137 3.35 -19.44 1.01
CA SER A 137 4.33 -18.63 1.74
C SER A 137 4.35 -17.18 1.26
N ALA A 138 4.98 -16.28 2.00
CA ALA A 138 5.17 -14.88 1.62
C ALA A 138 5.99 -14.72 0.31
N GLU A 139 6.87 -15.70 0.01
CA GLU A 139 7.63 -15.75 -1.24
C GLU A 139 6.75 -15.83 -2.48
N GLU A 140 5.54 -16.38 -2.34
CA GLU A 140 4.59 -16.57 -3.43
C GLU A 140 3.71 -15.35 -3.68
N ALA A 141 3.82 -14.31 -2.84
CA ALA A 141 3.03 -13.08 -2.96
C ALA A 141 3.17 -12.43 -4.36
N GLY A 142 4.39 -12.41 -4.91
CA GLY A 142 4.64 -11.92 -6.27
C GLY A 142 3.87 -12.69 -7.33
N THR A 143 3.88 -14.01 -7.27
CA THR A 143 3.14 -14.88 -8.19
C THR A 143 1.63 -14.63 -8.09
N VAL A 144 1.09 -14.52 -6.88
CA VAL A 144 -0.33 -14.21 -6.64
C VAL A 144 -0.68 -12.85 -7.25
N SER A 145 0.16 -11.84 -7.03
CA SER A 145 -0.03 -10.51 -7.61
C SER A 145 -0.04 -10.53 -9.14
N ASP A 146 0.89 -11.26 -9.76
CA ASP A 146 0.98 -11.40 -11.22
C ASP A 146 -0.26 -12.08 -11.82
N GLN A 147 -0.81 -13.08 -11.13
CA GLN A 147 -2.06 -13.74 -11.52
C GLN A 147 -3.26 -12.80 -11.43
N LEU A 148 -3.35 -11.98 -10.37
CA LEU A 148 -4.39 -10.95 -10.23
C LEU A 148 -4.30 -9.91 -11.36
N PHE A 149 -3.09 -9.43 -11.69
CA PHE A 149 -2.87 -8.53 -12.82
C PHE A 149 -3.25 -9.12 -14.16
N THR A 150 -2.86 -10.35 -14.39
CA THR A 150 -3.21 -11.07 -15.63
C THR A 150 -4.72 -11.25 -15.75
N THR A 151 -5.41 -11.49 -14.63
CA THR A 151 -6.88 -11.56 -14.61
C THR A 151 -7.51 -10.23 -15.03
N VAL A 152 -6.99 -9.09 -14.54
CA VAL A 152 -7.44 -7.76 -14.95
C VAL A 152 -7.19 -7.51 -16.45
N ARG A 153 -6.05 -7.94 -16.98
CA ARG A 153 -5.71 -7.81 -18.39
C ARG A 153 -6.63 -8.63 -19.30
N LEU A 154 -7.01 -9.84 -18.89
CA LEU A 154 -7.82 -10.76 -19.67
C LEU A 154 -9.32 -10.52 -19.52
N GLY A 155 -9.76 -10.14 -18.34
CA GLY A 155 -11.16 -9.95 -17.98
C GLY A 155 -11.62 -8.51 -18.08
N LYS A 156 -12.90 -8.29 -17.84
CA LYS A 156 -13.47 -6.96 -17.65
C LYS A 156 -13.70 -6.72 -16.15
N THR A 157 -12.58 -6.51 -15.46
CA THR A 157 -12.53 -6.35 -13.98
C THR A 157 -11.41 -5.38 -13.60
N THR A 158 -11.32 -5.05 -12.31
CA THR A 158 -10.23 -4.24 -11.74
C THR A 158 -9.55 -4.98 -10.60
N PHE A 159 -8.34 -4.57 -10.22
CA PHE A 159 -7.63 -5.16 -9.10
C PHE A 159 -8.42 -4.99 -7.79
N GLY A 160 -9.02 -3.81 -7.59
CA GLY A 160 -9.87 -3.53 -6.43
C GLY A 160 -11.13 -4.40 -6.36
N GLU A 161 -11.81 -4.65 -7.50
CA GLU A 161 -12.97 -5.54 -7.53
C GLU A 161 -12.61 -6.99 -7.23
N LEU A 162 -11.45 -7.47 -7.72
CA LEU A 162 -10.94 -8.80 -7.39
C LEU A 162 -10.64 -8.89 -5.89
N GLY A 163 -9.90 -7.93 -5.33
CA GLY A 163 -9.55 -7.87 -3.91
C GLY A 163 -10.79 -7.90 -3.01
N ALA A 164 -11.80 -7.10 -3.33
CA ALA A 164 -13.04 -7.03 -2.54
C ALA A 164 -13.90 -8.31 -2.59
N SER A 165 -13.66 -9.22 -3.54
CA SER A 165 -14.55 -10.37 -3.77
C SER A 165 -13.88 -11.74 -3.72
N ILE A 166 -12.55 -11.83 -3.79
CA ILE A 166 -11.81 -13.11 -3.86
C ILE A 166 -12.04 -14.00 -2.63
N ALA A 167 -12.25 -13.41 -1.45
CA ALA A 167 -12.54 -14.14 -0.23
C ALA A 167 -13.81 -15.00 -0.30
N GLN A 168 -14.71 -14.72 -1.26
CA GLN A 168 -15.94 -15.50 -1.45
C GLN A 168 -15.69 -16.88 -2.05
N VAL A 169 -14.58 -17.06 -2.79
CA VAL A 169 -14.31 -18.27 -3.56
C VAL A 169 -12.98 -18.94 -3.20
N ALA A 170 -11.94 -18.22 -2.86
CA ALA A 170 -10.61 -18.78 -2.63
C ALA A 170 -10.59 -19.91 -1.57
N PRO A 171 -11.22 -19.78 -0.39
CA PRO A 171 -11.20 -20.85 0.60
C PRO A 171 -11.89 -22.14 0.13
N ILE A 172 -12.99 -22.02 -0.59
CA ILE A 172 -13.73 -23.19 -1.07
C ILE A 172 -13.00 -23.85 -2.25
N ALA A 173 -12.45 -23.06 -3.17
CA ALA A 173 -11.67 -23.58 -4.27
C ALA A 173 -10.43 -24.35 -3.76
N ALA A 174 -9.72 -23.78 -2.79
CA ALA A 174 -8.58 -24.44 -2.15
C ALA A 174 -8.98 -25.74 -1.45
N ALA A 175 -10.12 -25.78 -0.77
CA ALA A 175 -10.62 -26.99 -0.11
C ALA A 175 -10.91 -28.13 -1.08
N TYR A 176 -11.36 -27.83 -2.29
CA TYR A 176 -11.56 -28.81 -3.36
C TYR A 176 -10.32 -29.06 -4.24
N GLY A 177 -9.17 -28.45 -3.93
CA GLY A 177 -7.92 -28.64 -4.68
C GLY A 177 -7.89 -27.93 -6.03
N ILE A 178 -8.78 -26.95 -6.25
CA ILE A 178 -8.79 -26.12 -7.45
C ILE A 178 -7.75 -25.00 -7.24
N SER A 179 -6.74 -24.91 -8.10
CA SER A 179 -5.69 -23.91 -7.98
C SER A 179 -6.19 -22.50 -8.28
N ILE A 180 -5.51 -21.47 -7.73
CA ILE A 180 -5.95 -20.09 -7.84
C ILE A 180 -5.94 -19.57 -9.30
N ASP A 181 -4.99 -20.01 -10.14
CA ASP A 181 -4.95 -19.69 -11.57
C ASP A 181 -6.20 -20.17 -12.30
N GLN A 182 -6.74 -21.36 -11.96
CA GLN A 182 -7.99 -21.88 -12.53
C GLN A 182 -9.20 -21.03 -12.13
N VAL A 183 -9.26 -20.61 -10.87
CA VAL A 183 -10.32 -19.70 -10.39
C VAL A 183 -10.25 -18.35 -11.11
N LEU A 184 -9.07 -17.74 -11.15
CA LEU A 184 -8.86 -16.42 -11.77
C LEU A 184 -9.06 -16.48 -13.29
N GLY A 185 -8.70 -17.57 -13.96
CA GLY A 185 -8.99 -17.80 -15.37
C GLY A 185 -10.50 -17.88 -15.65
N ALA A 186 -11.25 -18.54 -14.77
CA ALA A 186 -12.71 -18.57 -14.84
C ALA A 186 -13.32 -17.18 -14.62
N VAL A 187 -12.80 -16.40 -13.66
CA VAL A 187 -13.23 -15.01 -13.43
C VAL A 187 -12.97 -14.14 -14.67
N ALA A 188 -11.79 -14.25 -15.27
CA ALA A 188 -11.46 -13.52 -16.49
C ALA A 188 -12.45 -13.84 -17.62
N SER A 189 -12.74 -15.12 -17.84
CA SER A 189 -13.69 -15.58 -18.87
C SER A 189 -15.12 -15.11 -18.63
N LEU A 190 -15.61 -15.16 -17.37
CA LEU A 190 -16.94 -14.69 -17.00
C LEU A 190 -17.09 -13.18 -17.15
N THR A 191 -16.12 -12.43 -16.64
CA THR A 191 -16.16 -10.94 -16.69
C THR A 191 -15.99 -10.42 -18.12
N LYS A 192 -15.20 -11.08 -18.95
CA LYS A 192 -15.07 -10.80 -20.38
C LYS A 192 -16.42 -10.96 -21.10
N GLN A 193 -17.27 -11.89 -20.67
CA GLN A 193 -18.62 -12.10 -21.19
C GLN A 193 -19.66 -11.12 -20.60
N GLY A 194 -19.25 -10.21 -19.72
CA GLY A 194 -20.09 -9.15 -19.16
C GLY A 194 -20.65 -9.42 -17.75
N THR A 195 -20.26 -10.53 -17.10
CA THR A 195 -20.65 -10.80 -15.73
C THR A 195 -19.86 -9.87 -14.78
N PRO A 196 -20.51 -9.11 -13.89
CA PRO A 196 -19.80 -8.33 -12.87
C PRO A 196 -18.90 -9.20 -11.98
N THR A 197 -17.77 -8.67 -11.54
CA THR A 197 -16.74 -9.45 -10.80
C THR A 197 -17.29 -10.18 -9.57
N ALA A 198 -18.03 -9.48 -8.72
CA ALA A 198 -18.65 -10.09 -7.53
C ALA A 198 -19.65 -11.19 -7.88
N GLN A 199 -20.40 -11.03 -8.97
CA GLN A 199 -21.32 -12.06 -9.46
C GLN A 199 -20.56 -13.26 -10.05
N ALA A 200 -19.45 -13.03 -10.76
CA ALA A 200 -18.58 -14.09 -11.27
C ALA A 200 -18.04 -14.96 -10.11
N MET A 201 -17.60 -14.34 -9.00
CA MET A 201 -17.18 -15.08 -7.81
C MET A 201 -18.31 -15.93 -7.20
N THR A 202 -19.53 -15.37 -7.12
CA THR A 202 -20.72 -16.11 -6.66
C THR A 202 -21.03 -17.30 -7.57
N GLN A 203 -20.97 -17.10 -8.90
CA GLN A 203 -21.21 -18.15 -9.88
C GLN A 203 -20.15 -19.25 -9.82
N ILE A 204 -18.86 -18.91 -9.67
CA ILE A 204 -17.77 -19.89 -9.52
C ILE A 204 -17.96 -20.67 -8.22
N ARG A 205 -18.27 -20.02 -7.11
CA ARG A 205 -18.57 -20.70 -5.85
C ARG A 205 -19.72 -21.69 -6.00
N ALA A 206 -20.84 -21.26 -6.61
CA ALA A 206 -22.01 -22.07 -6.80
C ALA A 206 -21.71 -23.29 -7.68
N VAL A 207 -20.96 -23.15 -8.77
CA VAL A 207 -20.62 -24.24 -9.65
C VAL A 207 -19.62 -25.22 -9.03
N ILE A 208 -18.68 -24.75 -8.18
CA ILE A 208 -17.80 -25.66 -7.43
C ILE A 208 -18.66 -26.56 -6.51
N GLN A 209 -19.57 -25.96 -5.74
CA GLN A 209 -20.43 -26.69 -4.81
C GLN A 209 -21.39 -27.65 -5.53
N GLY A 210 -22.02 -27.18 -6.62
CA GLY A 210 -22.92 -28.01 -7.41
C GLY A 210 -22.20 -29.18 -8.10
N THR A 211 -21.01 -28.94 -8.65
CA THR A 211 -20.19 -29.99 -9.27
C THR A 211 -19.74 -31.04 -8.24
N ALA A 212 -19.29 -30.61 -7.07
CA ALA A 212 -18.95 -31.51 -5.97
C ALA A 212 -20.19 -32.29 -5.46
N GLY A 213 -21.35 -31.66 -5.38
CA GLY A 213 -22.61 -32.34 -5.03
C GLY A 213 -23.02 -33.42 -6.03
N GLU A 214 -22.84 -33.18 -7.33
CA GLU A 214 -23.25 -34.11 -8.38
C GLU A 214 -22.21 -35.22 -8.66
N LEU A 215 -20.90 -34.90 -8.60
CA LEU A 215 -19.81 -35.83 -8.94
C LEU A 215 -19.08 -36.38 -7.70
N GLY A 216 -19.43 -35.93 -6.51
CA GLY A 216 -18.77 -36.24 -5.25
C GLY A 216 -17.54 -35.40 -4.96
N ASP A 217 -16.96 -35.53 -3.76
CA ASP A 217 -15.79 -34.74 -3.30
C ASP A 217 -14.53 -34.92 -4.16
N ALA A 218 -14.45 -36.03 -4.90
CA ALA A 218 -13.35 -36.30 -5.85
C ALA A 218 -13.56 -35.65 -7.23
N ALA A 219 -14.56 -34.79 -7.39
CA ALA A 219 -14.93 -34.17 -8.67
C ALA A 219 -13.76 -33.47 -9.36
N PHE A 220 -12.87 -32.86 -8.58
CA PHE A 220 -11.73 -32.07 -9.06
C PHE A 220 -10.39 -32.82 -8.93
N GLN A 221 -10.35 -34.04 -8.39
CA GLN A 221 -9.10 -34.80 -8.23
C GLN A 221 -8.57 -35.27 -9.58
N GLY A 222 -7.33 -34.89 -9.90
CA GLY A 222 -6.68 -35.25 -11.15
C GLY A 222 -7.27 -34.61 -12.41
N ARG A 223 -8.09 -33.54 -12.23
CA ARG A 223 -8.72 -32.79 -13.31
C ARG A 223 -8.60 -31.28 -13.04
N THR A 224 -8.57 -30.51 -14.09
CA THR A 224 -8.74 -29.07 -13.99
C THR A 224 -10.20 -28.72 -13.66
N PHE A 225 -10.40 -27.53 -13.11
CA PHE A 225 -11.73 -27.00 -12.87
C PHE A 225 -12.61 -27.03 -14.13
N GLN A 226 -12.05 -26.64 -15.26
CA GLN A 226 -12.75 -26.65 -16.55
C GLN A 226 -13.12 -28.05 -17.02
N GLU A 227 -12.24 -29.04 -16.86
CA GLU A 227 -12.55 -30.45 -17.20
C GLU A 227 -13.66 -31.01 -16.34
N ALA A 228 -13.71 -30.66 -15.04
CA ALA A 228 -14.81 -31.08 -14.17
C ALA A 228 -16.16 -30.47 -14.61
N LEU A 229 -16.15 -29.21 -15.03
CA LEU A 229 -17.37 -28.57 -15.58
C LEU A 229 -17.79 -29.17 -16.94
N GLN A 230 -16.81 -29.56 -17.77
CA GLN A 230 -17.08 -30.20 -19.04
C GLN A 230 -17.77 -31.56 -18.84
N LEU A 231 -17.41 -32.32 -17.79
CA LEU A 231 -18.13 -33.54 -17.42
C LEU A 231 -19.59 -33.31 -17.06
N ILE A 232 -19.90 -32.24 -16.33
CA ILE A 232 -21.30 -31.84 -16.03
C ILE A 232 -22.04 -31.53 -17.34
N TYR A 233 -21.40 -30.76 -18.25
CA TYR A 233 -21.97 -30.40 -19.55
C TYR A 233 -22.29 -31.65 -20.38
N GLU A 234 -21.37 -32.60 -20.50
CA GLU A 234 -21.53 -33.83 -21.23
C GLU A 234 -22.56 -34.79 -20.61
N LYS A 235 -22.53 -34.94 -19.27
CA LYS A 235 -23.49 -35.78 -18.53
C LYS A 235 -24.92 -35.26 -18.66
N ALA A 236 -25.11 -33.94 -18.72
CA ALA A 236 -26.41 -33.35 -18.99
C ALA A 236 -26.91 -33.57 -20.42
N GLY A 237 -26.01 -33.92 -21.36
CA GLY A 237 -26.36 -34.12 -22.78
C GLY A 237 -26.75 -32.85 -23.52
N GLY A 238 -26.39 -31.69 -23.01
CA GLY A 238 -26.63 -30.37 -23.61
C GLY A 238 -27.80 -29.54 -23.09
N PRO A 239 -28.95 -30.08 -22.62
CA PRO A 239 -30.07 -29.26 -22.15
C PRO A 239 -29.72 -28.49 -20.86
N ALA A 240 -29.94 -27.16 -20.89
CA ALA A 240 -29.68 -26.29 -19.74
C ALA A 240 -30.48 -26.67 -18.49
N SER A 241 -31.73 -27.18 -18.66
CA SER A 241 -32.58 -27.63 -17.56
C SER A 241 -31.95 -28.77 -16.77
N LYS A 242 -31.32 -29.74 -17.44
CA LYS A 242 -30.61 -30.83 -16.78
C LYS A 242 -29.36 -30.37 -16.06
N MET A 243 -28.58 -29.47 -16.68
CA MET A 243 -27.43 -28.88 -16.01
C MET A 243 -27.84 -28.13 -14.74
N LYS A 244 -28.96 -27.36 -14.80
CA LYS A 244 -29.50 -26.68 -13.63
C LYS A 244 -29.93 -27.66 -12.54
N GLU A 245 -30.58 -28.77 -12.90
CA GLU A 245 -30.97 -29.82 -11.96
C GLU A 245 -29.77 -30.41 -11.24
N MET A 246 -28.70 -30.73 -11.98
CA MET A 246 -27.44 -31.27 -11.45
C MET A 246 -26.69 -30.28 -10.56
N LEU A 247 -26.64 -28.99 -10.93
CA LEU A 247 -25.89 -27.96 -10.22
C LEU A 247 -26.69 -27.27 -9.10
N GLY A 248 -27.99 -27.44 -9.11
CA GLY A 248 -28.91 -26.92 -8.07
C GLY A 248 -29.19 -25.41 -8.11
N THR A 249 -28.46 -24.63 -8.91
CA THR A 249 -28.56 -23.15 -8.94
C THR A 249 -28.49 -22.59 -10.37
N ASP A 250 -29.07 -21.39 -10.56
CA ASP A 250 -28.93 -20.62 -11.81
C ASP A 250 -27.52 -20.07 -11.98
N GLU A 251 -26.85 -19.70 -10.88
CA GLU A 251 -25.47 -19.23 -10.88
C GLU A 251 -24.51 -20.33 -11.37
N GLY A 252 -24.66 -21.56 -10.87
CA GLY A 252 -23.87 -22.71 -11.32
C GLY A 252 -24.11 -23.05 -12.78
N LEU A 253 -25.36 -22.99 -13.25
CA LEU A 253 -25.68 -23.14 -14.66
C LEU A 253 -25.00 -22.05 -15.51
N ALA A 254 -25.11 -20.79 -15.11
CA ALA A 254 -24.52 -19.66 -15.84
C ALA A 254 -23.00 -19.80 -15.99
N ALA A 255 -22.28 -20.17 -14.92
CA ALA A 255 -20.85 -20.41 -14.94
C ALA A 255 -20.50 -21.59 -15.89
N THR A 256 -21.23 -22.70 -15.80
CA THR A 256 -20.99 -23.87 -16.65
C THR A 256 -21.14 -23.52 -18.14
N LEU A 257 -22.22 -22.86 -18.52
CA LEU A 257 -22.44 -22.44 -19.91
C LEU A 257 -21.39 -21.45 -20.42
N ALA A 258 -20.92 -20.57 -19.54
CA ALA A 258 -19.88 -19.58 -19.89
C ALA A 258 -18.48 -20.20 -20.06
N LEU A 259 -18.18 -21.32 -19.38
CA LEU A 259 -16.85 -21.93 -19.34
C LEU A 259 -16.72 -23.22 -20.16
N THR A 260 -17.85 -23.78 -20.66
CA THR A 260 -17.88 -25.06 -21.38
C THR A 260 -18.47 -24.94 -22.79
N GLY A 261 -18.61 -26.04 -23.47
CA GLY A 261 -19.18 -26.11 -24.82
C GLY A 261 -18.40 -25.23 -25.82
N LYS A 262 -19.10 -24.31 -26.47
CA LYS A 262 -18.50 -23.39 -27.46
C LYS A 262 -17.48 -22.40 -26.84
N ASN A 263 -17.57 -22.15 -25.54
CA ASN A 263 -16.68 -21.24 -24.82
C ASN A 263 -15.45 -21.93 -24.24
N ALA A 264 -15.41 -23.28 -24.21
CA ALA A 264 -14.36 -24.06 -23.58
C ALA A 264 -12.94 -23.69 -24.06
N LYS A 265 -12.75 -23.46 -25.36
CA LYS A 265 -11.45 -23.09 -25.93
C LYS A 265 -10.99 -21.71 -25.44
N ALA A 266 -11.91 -20.74 -25.35
CA ALA A 266 -11.57 -19.40 -24.87
C ALA A 266 -11.20 -19.43 -23.39
N ALA A 267 -11.94 -20.18 -22.56
CA ALA A 267 -11.64 -20.35 -21.14
C ALA A 267 -10.31 -21.07 -20.92
N ALA A 268 -9.98 -22.08 -21.73
CA ALA A 268 -8.67 -22.76 -21.67
C ALA A 268 -7.50 -21.82 -22.06
N ASN A 269 -7.70 -20.95 -23.04
CA ASN A 269 -6.69 -19.95 -23.39
C ASN A 269 -6.47 -18.94 -22.25
N ASP A 270 -7.53 -18.45 -21.62
CA ASP A 270 -7.44 -17.53 -20.48
C ASP A 270 -6.65 -18.20 -19.32
N LEU A 271 -6.90 -19.48 -19.04
CA LEU A 271 -6.11 -20.24 -18.07
C LEU A 271 -4.62 -20.36 -18.48
N GLY A 272 -4.34 -20.66 -19.74
CA GLY A 272 -2.95 -20.73 -20.24
C GLY A 272 -2.19 -19.40 -20.08
N GLU A 273 -2.86 -18.26 -20.27
CA GLU A 273 -2.29 -16.93 -20.04
C GLU A 273 -2.01 -16.68 -18.54
N LEU A 274 -2.87 -17.18 -17.65
CA LEU A 274 -2.66 -17.09 -16.20
C LEU A 274 -1.41 -17.88 -15.76
N GLN A 275 -1.19 -19.05 -16.33
CA GLN A 275 -0.01 -19.89 -16.06
C GLN A 275 1.29 -19.24 -16.55
N GLY A 276 1.22 -18.34 -17.52
CA GLY A 276 2.34 -17.54 -18.02
C GLY A 276 2.44 -16.13 -17.43
N SER A 277 1.82 -15.85 -16.28
CA SER A 277 1.62 -14.50 -15.73
C SER A 277 2.85 -13.83 -15.09
N LEU A 278 3.97 -14.56 -14.89
CA LEU A 278 5.15 -14.06 -14.18
C LEU A 278 5.64 -12.70 -14.71
N GLY A 279 5.85 -11.75 -13.79
CA GLY A 279 6.33 -10.41 -14.09
C GLY A 279 5.24 -9.42 -14.50
N ALA A 280 3.96 -9.79 -14.47
CA ALA A 280 2.86 -8.93 -14.89
C ALA A 280 2.72 -7.69 -13.97
N THR A 281 2.90 -7.87 -12.66
CA THR A 281 2.87 -6.79 -11.67
C THR A 281 4.01 -5.81 -11.90
N GLU A 282 5.24 -6.29 -12.07
CA GLU A 282 6.41 -5.44 -12.29
C GLU A 282 6.26 -4.64 -13.59
N ALA A 283 5.84 -5.28 -14.68
CA ALA A 283 5.61 -4.61 -15.95
C ALA A 283 4.50 -3.53 -15.90
N ALA A 284 3.49 -3.74 -15.07
CA ALA A 284 2.45 -2.74 -14.84
C ALA A 284 2.95 -1.61 -13.96
N PHE A 285 3.69 -1.94 -12.88
CA PHE A 285 4.31 -0.99 -11.98
C PHE A 285 5.27 -0.05 -12.71
N GLU A 286 6.22 -0.59 -13.51
CA GLU A 286 7.18 0.22 -14.26
C GLU A 286 6.48 1.27 -15.15
N LYS A 287 5.41 0.87 -15.86
CA LYS A 287 4.65 1.79 -16.71
C LYS A 287 3.95 2.89 -15.92
N MET A 288 3.44 2.57 -14.73
CA MET A 288 2.71 3.52 -13.89
C MET A 288 3.66 4.38 -13.06
N ALA A 289 4.79 3.84 -12.61
CA ALA A 289 5.79 4.57 -11.81
C ALA A 289 6.33 5.81 -12.56
N ASP A 290 6.43 5.75 -13.87
CA ASP A 290 6.88 6.87 -14.72
C ASP A 290 5.83 7.99 -14.87
N ALA A 291 4.58 7.77 -14.44
CA ALA A 291 3.56 8.82 -14.49
C ALA A 291 3.95 10.03 -13.62
N ALA A 292 3.66 11.23 -14.11
CA ALA A 292 4.07 12.48 -13.45
C ALA A 292 3.62 12.57 -11.98
N ASP A 293 2.39 12.14 -11.67
CA ASP A 293 1.85 12.16 -10.30
C ASP A 293 2.62 11.18 -9.38
N ASN A 294 3.02 10.03 -9.89
CA ASN A 294 3.81 9.06 -9.17
C ASN A 294 5.24 9.56 -8.92
N GLN A 295 5.85 10.22 -9.89
CA GLN A 295 7.13 10.88 -9.73
C GLN A 295 7.09 12.01 -8.71
N LEU A 296 5.99 12.78 -8.65
CA LEU A 296 5.78 13.80 -7.62
C LEU A 296 5.57 13.16 -6.23
N THR A 297 4.91 12.02 -6.14
CA THR A 297 4.76 11.27 -4.89
C THR A 297 6.11 10.76 -4.40
N LEU A 298 6.95 10.18 -5.27
CA LEU A 298 8.30 9.76 -4.93
C LEU A 298 9.15 10.94 -4.45
N LEU A 299 9.07 12.08 -5.13
CA LEU A 299 9.76 13.30 -4.69
C LEU A 299 9.30 13.73 -3.28
N ALA A 300 7.98 13.74 -3.04
CA ALA A 300 7.43 14.08 -1.74
C ALA A 300 7.88 13.09 -0.65
N ASN A 301 7.90 11.79 -0.92
CA ASN A 301 8.39 10.76 -0.01
C ASN A 301 9.86 10.96 0.34
N ASN A 302 10.70 11.23 -0.66
CA ASN A 302 12.13 11.52 -0.45
C ASN A 302 12.34 12.77 0.40
N VAL A 303 11.54 13.83 0.18
CA VAL A 303 11.57 15.04 1.02
C VAL A 303 11.13 14.71 2.45
N GLN A 304 10.07 13.92 2.63
CA GLN A 304 9.61 13.51 3.97
C GLN A 304 10.63 12.62 4.69
N ALA A 305 11.25 11.66 3.99
CA ALA A 305 12.32 10.84 4.55
C ALA A 305 13.49 11.70 5.06
N TYR A 306 13.85 12.71 4.29
CA TYR A 306 14.91 13.66 4.66
C TYR A 306 14.51 14.54 5.85
N LEU A 307 13.25 14.99 5.92
CA LEU A 307 12.74 15.84 6.99
C LEU A 307 12.32 15.07 8.26
N ARG A 308 12.18 13.77 8.19
CA ARG A 308 11.69 12.91 9.28
C ARG A 308 12.42 13.12 10.61
N PRO A 309 13.78 13.24 10.68
CA PRO A 309 14.45 13.48 11.96
C PRO A 309 14.04 14.79 12.64
N MET A 310 13.61 15.79 11.85
CA MET A 310 13.03 17.03 12.40
C MET A 310 11.65 16.76 12.99
N GLY A 311 10.78 16.04 12.26
CA GLY A 311 9.45 15.67 12.72
C GLY A 311 9.49 14.86 14.01
N GLU A 312 10.38 13.87 14.10
CA GLU A 312 10.60 13.04 15.30
C GLU A 312 10.98 13.89 16.53
N ARG A 313 11.90 14.83 16.37
CA ARG A 313 12.31 15.73 17.46
C ARG A 313 11.15 16.61 17.90
N ILE A 314 10.44 17.24 16.96
CA ILE A 314 9.31 18.11 17.28
C ILE A 314 8.22 17.30 17.99
N LEU A 315 7.90 16.09 17.48
CA LEU A 315 6.89 15.23 18.08
C LEU A 315 7.27 14.82 19.50
N LYS A 316 8.54 14.49 19.74
CA LYS A 316 9.06 14.17 21.07
C LYS A 316 8.90 15.36 22.04
N GLU A 317 9.36 16.54 21.65
CA GLU A 317 9.26 17.76 22.49
C GLU A 317 7.81 18.11 22.80
N VAL A 318 6.91 18.04 21.80
CA VAL A 318 5.48 18.27 22.01
C VAL A 318 4.88 17.23 22.96
N SER A 319 5.27 15.96 22.83
CA SER A 319 4.83 14.88 23.71
C SER A 319 5.32 15.10 25.16
N ASP A 320 6.59 15.49 25.33
CA ASP A 320 7.19 15.73 26.65
C ASP A 320 6.56 16.94 27.33
N ILE A 321 6.26 18.01 26.57
CA ILE A 321 5.50 19.16 27.08
C ILE A 321 4.09 18.73 27.51
N ALA A 322 3.39 17.94 26.67
CA ALA A 322 2.04 17.49 27.00
C ALA A 322 2.02 16.59 28.24
N LYS A 323 2.99 15.70 28.41
CA LYS A 323 3.15 14.86 29.60
C LYS A 323 3.41 15.72 30.86
N ALA A 324 4.33 16.69 30.76
CA ALA A 324 4.61 17.60 31.86
C ALA A 324 3.39 18.37 32.32
N PHE A 325 2.54 18.85 31.38
CA PHE A 325 1.28 19.49 31.71
C PHE A 325 0.27 18.53 32.37
N ASN A 326 0.11 17.31 31.86
CA ASN A 326 -0.79 16.31 32.44
C ASN A 326 -0.36 15.96 33.89
N GLU A 327 0.93 15.74 34.10
CA GLU A 327 1.50 15.51 35.45
C GLU A 327 1.26 16.70 36.41
N ALA A 328 1.33 17.95 35.89
CA ALA A 328 1.04 19.13 36.67
C ALA A 328 -0.43 19.24 37.12
N PHE A 329 -1.34 18.88 36.22
CA PHE A 329 -2.77 18.85 36.55
C PHE A 329 -3.09 17.75 37.55
N GLU A 330 -2.45 16.57 37.45
CA GLU A 330 -2.63 15.48 38.41
C GLU A 330 -2.06 15.79 39.78
N ASN A 331 -0.90 16.48 39.85
CA ASN A 331 -0.18 16.76 41.10
C ASN A 331 -0.47 18.17 41.69
N ASN A 332 -1.29 18.97 41.03
CA ASN A 332 -1.60 20.34 41.43
C ASN A 332 -0.35 21.26 41.54
N ASP A 333 0.75 20.94 40.84
CA ASP A 333 2.00 21.70 40.78
C ASP A 333 2.17 22.45 39.45
N ILE A 334 1.43 23.52 39.29
CA ILE A 334 1.46 24.34 38.06
C ILE A 334 2.75 25.19 37.98
N GLU A 335 3.24 25.71 39.12
CA GLU A 335 4.44 26.58 39.14
C GLU A 335 5.72 25.84 38.80
N GLY A 336 5.94 24.66 39.37
CA GLY A 336 7.10 23.81 39.02
C GLY A 336 7.09 23.33 37.56
N THR A 337 5.89 23.15 37.01
CA THR A 337 5.70 22.71 35.61
C THR A 337 5.99 23.83 34.62
N ILE A 338 5.68 25.09 34.89
CA ILE A 338 6.02 26.22 34.01
C ILE A 338 7.52 26.26 33.75
N SER A 339 8.35 26.11 34.79
CA SER A 339 9.81 26.11 34.64
C SER A 339 10.33 24.93 33.80
N ARG A 340 9.73 23.73 33.89
CA ARG A 340 10.06 22.56 33.07
C ARG A 340 9.65 22.78 31.62
N VAL A 341 8.46 23.32 31.39
CA VAL A 341 7.96 23.63 30.04
C VAL A 341 8.82 24.69 29.37
N GLU A 342 9.27 25.72 30.08
CA GLU A 342 10.19 26.74 29.56
C GLU A 342 11.53 26.11 29.12
N ALA A 343 12.07 25.16 29.91
CA ALA A 343 13.28 24.44 29.54
C ALA A 343 13.08 23.57 28.25
N LEU A 344 11.95 22.86 28.16
CA LEU A 344 11.60 22.04 27.00
C LEU A 344 11.40 22.91 25.73
N VAL A 345 10.74 24.06 25.87
CA VAL A 345 10.55 25.01 24.75
C VAL A 345 11.90 25.59 24.27
N LYS A 346 12.83 25.90 25.20
CA LYS A 346 14.19 26.32 24.83
C LYS A 346 14.97 25.23 24.10
N ASN A 347 14.84 23.98 24.52
CA ASN A 347 15.47 22.83 23.84
C ASN A 347 14.88 22.60 22.46
N ALA A 348 13.56 22.69 22.30
CA ALA A 348 12.89 22.59 21.00
C ALA A 348 13.39 23.66 20.02
N ALA A 349 13.52 24.93 20.49
CA ALA A 349 14.09 26.01 19.70
C ALA A 349 15.54 25.76 19.29
N GLY A 350 16.34 25.19 20.20
CA GLY A 350 17.74 24.77 19.89
C GLY A 350 17.84 23.64 18.86
N ALA A 351 16.90 22.68 18.90
CA ALA A 351 16.81 21.61 17.90
C ALA A 351 16.46 22.17 16.50
N PHE A 352 15.59 23.18 16.43
CA PHE A 352 15.27 23.89 15.20
C PHE A 352 16.50 24.59 14.56
N LEU A 353 17.34 25.25 15.37
CA LEU A 353 18.55 25.93 14.91
C LEU A 353 19.63 24.96 14.42
N SER A 354 19.82 23.82 15.11
CA SER A 354 20.78 22.78 14.71
C SER A 354 20.40 22.13 13.39
N TYR A 355 19.13 21.96 13.14
CA TYR A 355 18.61 21.39 11.90
C TYR A 355 18.80 22.34 10.70
N LYS A 356 18.62 23.66 10.90
CA LYS A 356 18.93 24.67 9.88
C LYS A 356 20.37 24.60 9.39
N THR A 357 21.32 24.37 10.31
CA THR A 357 22.74 24.20 9.98
C THR A 357 22.98 22.93 9.18
N ALA A 358 22.31 21.82 9.52
CA ALA A 358 22.42 20.56 8.78
C ALA A 358 21.85 20.69 7.35
N ILE A 359 20.73 21.37 7.16
CA ILE A 359 20.17 21.65 5.82
C ILE A 359 21.14 22.47 4.96
N LEU A 360 21.74 23.52 5.53
CA LEU A 360 22.73 24.34 4.81
C LEU A 360 23.95 23.52 4.39
N LEU A 361 24.44 22.61 5.23
CA LEU A 361 25.56 21.72 4.92
C LEU A 361 25.23 20.76 3.78
N VAL A 362 24.01 20.19 3.76
CA VAL A 362 23.53 19.30 2.68
C VAL A 362 23.38 20.09 1.37
N GLN A 363 22.86 21.32 1.40
CA GLN A 363 22.77 22.17 0.21
C GLN A 363 24.16 22.50 -0.35
N VAL A 364 25.15 22.75 0.51
CA VAL A 364 26.54 22.98 0.09
C VAL A 364 27.14 21.71 -0.51
N ALA A 365 26.91 20.54 0.08
CA ALA A 365 27.35 19.25 -0.42
C ALA A 365 26.70 18.90 -1.78
N GLN A 366 25.40 19.15 -1.94
CA GLN A 366 24.69 18.98 -3.21
C GLN A 366 25.19 19.93 -4.30
N ARG A 367 25.50 21.19 -3.99
CA ARG A 367 26.08 22.14 -4.95
C ARG A 367 27.44 21.71 -5.46
N SER A 368 28.25 21.05 -4.66
CA SER A 368 29.54 20.49 -5.08
C SER A 368 29.38 19.24 -5.94
N TYR A 369 28.32 18.44 -5.75
CA TYR A 369 28.04 17.22 -6.52
C TYR A 369 27.42 17.53 -7.91
N ILE A 370 26.61 18.58 -8.02
CA ILE A 370 25.87 18.97 -9.23
C ILE A 370 26.81 19.41 -10.39
N LYS A 371 28.05 19.74 -10.09
CA LYS A 371 29.00 20.17 -11.14
C LYS A 371 29.43 19.07 -12.13
N THR A 372 29.04 17.81 -11.94
CA THR A 372 29.66 16.69 -12.65
C THR A 372 28.72 15.68 -13.36
N SER A 373 27.39 15.84 -13.46
CA SER A 373 26.59 14.83 -14.18
C SER A 373 25.25 15.29 -14.77
N ALA A 374 24.76 14.54 -15.77
CA ALA A 374 23.51 14.76 -16.52
C ALA A 374 22.21 14.74 -15.66
N LEU A 375 22.31 14.45 -14.37
CA LEU A 375 21.27 14.57 -13.34
C LEU A 375 20.95 16.04 -12.97
N SER A 376 21.60 17.01 -13.62
CA SER A 376 21.41 18.44 -13.34
C SER A 376 19.97 18.93 -13.50
N ARG A 377 19.14 18.31 -14.33
CA ARG A 377 17.73 18.73 -14.51
C ARG A 377 16.84 18.28 -13.37
N LEU A 378 16.97 17.05 -12.90
CA LEU A 378 16.25 16.54 -11.73
C LEU A 378 16.72 17.23 -10.44
N ALA A 379 18.02 17.45 -10.29
CA ALA A 379 18.60 18.21 -9.18
C ALA A 379 18.15 19.69 -9.19
N THR A 380 17.92 20.30 -10.36
CA THR A 380 17.36 21.66 -10.45
C THR A 380 15.92 21.72 -9.97
N ILE A 381 15.08 20.71 -10.28
CA ILE A 381 13.70 20.61 -9.79
C ILE A 381 13.70 20.36 -8.27
N GLN A 382 14.51 19.44 -7.77
CA GLN A 382 14.65 19.19 -6.34
C GLN A 382 15.18 20.41 -5.60
N HIS A 383 16.16 21.14 -6.19
CA HIS A 383 16.68 22.37 -5.63
C HIS A 383 15.63 23.49 -5.63
N THR A 384 14.84 23.64 -6.68
CA THR A 384 13.78 24.65 -6.76
C THR A 384 12.66 24.33 -5.77
N THR A 385 12.29 23.05 -5.60
CA THR A 385 11.26 22.62 -4.65
C THR A 385 11.77 22.67 -3.21
N ALA A 386 13.00 22.27 -2.94
CA ALA A 386 13.62 22.40 -1.61
C ALA A 386 13.89 23.87 -1.27
N THR A 387 14.23 24.72 -2.23
CA THR A 387 14.38 26.17 -2.02
C THR A 387 13.02 26.85 -1.86
N ALA A 388 11.98 26.42 -2.60
CA ALA A 388 10.62 26.88 -2.39
C ALA A 388 9.98 26.41 -1.06
N LEU A 389 10.50 25.34 -0.45
CA LEU A 389 10.16 24.90 0.91
C LEU A 389 11.02 25.60 1.98
N LEU A 390 12.11 26.27 1.57
CA LEU A 390 13.09 26.93 2.45
C LEU A 390 13.12 28.46 2.29
N THR A 391 12.47 29.01 1.25
CA THR A 391 12.17 30.43 1.03
C THR A 391 10.69 30.69 1.17
#